data_50d29e6a768df38df5d9a141a288e608
#
_entry.id   50d29e6a768df38df5d9a141a288e608
#
_cell.length_a   1.000
_cell.length_b   1.000
_cell.length_c   1.000
_cell.angle_alpha   90.00
_cell.angle_beta   90.00
_cell.angle_gamma   90.00
#
_symmetry.space_group_name_H-M   'P 1'
#
loop_
_entity.id
_entity.type
_entity.pdbx_description
1 polymer ?
#
loop_
_entity_poly.entity_id
_entity_poly.type
_entity_poly.pdbx_seq_one_letter_code
_entity_poly.pdbx_strand_id
1 'polypeptide(L)'
;MKLIIGNKNYSSWSLRGWLAAKQSGLSFEEITVPMFGKQWDALKSEDGGTQPSHGKVPILWDDEAVVWDSLAILEYLADKVGRDRFWPKDAVARGMARSMVAEMHSSCHALRGECPMNVRKRFEGFTPSEACRQDILRILGLWAEARSRFGSGGPFLFGTFGAADVYFAPVVSRFISYQIAVPGFAAAYMQAVWEHEWLQAWIETSESEEWVIEQYETIA
;
A
#
# COMPACT_ATOMS: atom_id res chain seq x y z
N MET A 1 -0.13 -18.93 8.40
CA MET A 1 0.09 -18.24 7.10
C MET A 1 1.53 -17.76 7.01
N LYS A 2 2.06 -17.59 5.80
CA LYS A 2 3.38 -17.03 5.53
C LYS A 2 3.24 -15.96 4.43
N LEU A 3 3.75 -14.75 4.69
CA LEU A 3 3.71 -13.63 3.75
C LEU A 3 5.14 -13.29 3.30
N ILE A 4 5.42 -13.44 2.01
CA ILE A 4 6.69 -13.04 1.42
C ILE A 4 6.52 -11.65 0.83
N ILE A 5 7.39 -10.72 1.24
CA ILE A 5 7.40 -9.31 0.86
C ILE A 5 8.77 -8.88 0.35
N GLY A 6 8.80 -7.78 -0.39
CA GLY A 6 10.06 -7.09 -0.74
C GLY A 6 10.42 -6.03 0.31
N ASN A 7 11.50 -5.29 0.03
CA ASN A 7 12.00 -4.21 0.89
C ASN A 7 10.88 -3.30 1.39
N LYS A 8 10.80 -3.09 2.69
CA LYS A 8 9.78 -2.22 3.29
C LYS A 8 9.95 -0.75 2.89
N ASN A 9 11.18 -0.30 2.73
CA ASN A 9 11.42 1.07 2.30
C ASN A 9 10.80 1.37 0.92
N TYR A 10 10.80 0.40 -0.02
CA TYR A 10 10.51 0.67 -1.43
C TYR A 10 9.27 -0.01 -1.98
N SER A 11 8.85 -1.15 -1.41
CA SER A 11 7.81 -1.98 -2.00
C SER A 11 6.40 -1.56 -1.58
N SER A 12 5.78 -0.71 -2.38
CA SER A 12 4.39 -0.30 -2.17
C SER A 12 3.37 -1.43 -2.29
N TRP A 13 3.67 -2.45 -3.09
CA TRP A 13 2.83 -3.64 -3.22
C TRP A 13 2.90 -4.49 -1.96
N SER A 14 4.12 -4.68 -1.42
CA SER A 14 4.32 -5.41 -0.17
C SER A 14 3.66 -4.71 1.01
N LEU A 15 3.72 -3.38 1.10
CA LEU A 15 3.02 -2.62 2.13
C LEU A 15 1.51 -2.90 2.12
N ARG A 16 0.87 -2.95 0.95
CA ARG A 16 -0.57 -3.27 0.85
C ARG A 16 -0.88 -4.67 1.35
N GLY A 17 -0.14 -5.68 0.90
CA GLY A 17 -0.33 -7.06 1.35
C GLY A 17 -0.08 -7.23 2.84
N TRP A 18 0.93 -6.56 3.36
CA TRP A 18 1.26 -6.61 4.78
C TRP A 18 0.19 -5.91 5.65
N LEU A 19 -0.28 -4.74 5.26
CA LEU A 19 -1.38 -4.06 5.94
C LEU A 19 -2.67 -4.89 5.90
N ALA A 20 -2.96 -5.55 4.77
CA ALA A 20 -4.09 -6.47 4.68
C ALA A 20 -3.94 -7.65 5.64
N ALA A 21 -2.74 -8.22 5.76
CA ALA A 21 -2.47 -9.30 6.72
C ALA A 21 -2.63 -8.82 8.18
N LYS A 22 -2.14 -7.63 8.52
CA LYS A 22 -2.38 -7.01 9.84
C LYS A 22 -3.86 -6.76 10.10
N GLN A 23 -4.58 -6.23 9.11
CA GLN A 23 -6.03 -5.98 9.18
C GLN A 23 -6.81 -7.27 9.44
N SER A 24 -6.38 -8.40 8.91
CA SER A 24 -7.04 -9.69 9.13
C SER A 24 -7.02 -10.12 10.60
N GLY A 25 -6.03 -9.69 11.37
CA GLY A 25 -5.79 -10.11 12.75
C GLY A 25 -5.32 -11.56 12.88
N LEU A 26 -5.04 -12.24 11.79
CA LEU A 26 -4.50 -13.59 11.77
C LEU A 26 -2.96 -13.53 11.95
N SER A 27 -2.42 -14.53 12.65
CA SER A 27 -0.98 -14.69 12.78
C SER A 27 -0.34 -15.11 11.46
N PHE A 28 0.77 -14.50 11.10
CA PHE A 28 1.56 -14.85 9.92
C PHE A 28 3.05 -14.70 10.18
N GLU A 29 3.82 -15.56 9.52
CA GLU A 29 5.27 -15.42 9.39
C GLU A 29 5.56 -14.42 8.29
N GLU A 30 6.42 -13.44 8.57
CA GLU A 30 6.89 -12.46 7.59
C GLU A 30 8.26 -12.87 7.05
N ILE A 31 8.40 -12.93 5.74
CA ILE A 31 9.66 -13.16 5.05
C ILE A 31 9.95 -11.97 4.15
N THR A 32 10.93 -11.16 4.52
CA THR A 32 11.39 -10.03 3.70
C THR A 32 12.54 -10.46 2.80
N VAL A 33 12.43 -10.15 1.51
CA VAL A 33 13.44 -10.47 0.51
C VAL A 33 13.92 -9.20 -0.18
N PRO A 34 15.23 -8.96 -0.20
CA PRO A 34 15.78 -7.81 -0.91
C PRO A 34 15.50 -7.92 -2.41
N MET A 35 14.77 -6.93 -2.94
CA MET A 35 14.46 -6.87 -4.38
C MET A 35 15.72 -6.59 -5.19
N PHE A 36 15.77 -7.12 -6.41
CA PHE A 36 16.85 -6.89 -7.39
C PHE A 36 18.23 -7.40 -6.98
N GLY A 37 18.29 -8.48 -6.20
CA GLY A 37 19.55 -9.12 -5.80
C GLY A 37 19.54 -10.64 -5.96
N LYS A 38 20.66 -11.29 -5.67
CA LYS A 38 20.82 -12.76 -5.78
C LYS A 38 19.74 -13.55 -5.03
N GLN A 39 19.33 -13.07 -3.87
CA GLN A 39 18.26 -13.70 -3.08
C GLN A 39 16.90 -13.55 -3.78
N TRP A 40 16.65 -12.41 -4.43
CA TRP A 40 15.47 -12.19 -5.26
C TRP A 40 15.41 -13.15 -6.45
N ASP A 41 16.56 -13.36 -7.11
CA ASP A 41 16.64 -14.28 -8.26
C ASP A 41 16.49 -15.73 -7.82
N ALA A 42 17.02 -16.12 -6.67
CA ALA A 42 16.84 -17.44 -6.08
C ALA A 42 15.37 -17.74 -5.75
N LEU A 43 14.61 -16.75 -5.28
CA LEU A 43 13.19 -16.90 -4.98
C LEU A 43 12.29 -17.07 -6.21
N LYS A 44 12.76 -16.65 -7.37
CA LYS A 44 12.07 -16.88 -8.66
C LYS A 44 12.30 -18.29 -9.22
N SER A 45 13.28 -19.02 -8.70
CA SER A 45 13.53 -20.40 -9.08
C SER A 45 12.40 -21.33 -8.61
N GLU A 46 12.35 -22.56 -9.16
CA GLU A 46 11.25 -23.51 -8.93
C GLU A 46 10.98 -23.80 -7.45
N ASP A 47 12.02 -23.74 -6.60
CA ASP A 47 11.91 -24.01 -5.16
C ASP A 47 11.74 -22.72 -4.32
N GLY A 48 11.66 -21.56 -4.96
CA GLY A 48 11.87 -20.28 -4.29
C GLY A 48 10.66 -19.64 -3.57
N GLY A 49 9.50 -20.29 -3.49
CA GLY A 49 8.34 -19.77 -2.75
C GLY A 49 7.60 -18.59 -3.40
N THR A 50 8.18 -17.90 -4.39
CA THR A 50 7.51 -16.86 -5.19
C THR A 50 7.23 -17.31 -6.63
N GLN A 51 7.56 -18.54 -6.96
CA GLN A 51 7.41 -19.08 -8.31
C GLN A 51 5.96 -18.95 -8.84
N PRO A 52 4.89 -19.21 -8.05
CA PRO A 52 3.51 -19.06 -8.54
C PRO A 52 3.17 -17.63 -8.97
N SER A 53 3.81 -16.61 -8.39
CA SER A 53 3.63 -15.19 -8.76
C SER A 53 4.62 -14.70 -9.83
N HIS A 54 5.39 -15.59 -10.46
CA HIS A 54 6.51 -15.23 -11.33
C HIS A 54 7.53 -14.29 -10.66
N GLY A 55 7.80 -14.54 -9.37
CA GLY A 55 8.73 -13.74 -8.57
C GLY A 55 8.21 -12.37 -8.16
N LYS A 56 6.92 -12.11 -8.23
CA LYS A 56 6.33 -10.86 -7.73
C LYS A 56 5.95 -10.99 -6.26
N VAL A 57 6.09 -9.88 -5.54
CA VAL A 57 5.65 -9.76 -4.15
C VAL A 57 4.59 -8.66 -4.01
N PRO A 58 3.68 -8.75 -3.02
CA PRO A 58 3.56 -9.80 -1.99
C PRO A 58 2.99 -11.12 -2.53
N ILE A 59 3.31 -12.21 -1.84
CA ILE A 59 2.68 -13.50 -2.03
C ILE A 59 2.36 -14.12 -0.66
N LEU A 60 1.14 -14.59 -0.49
CA LEU A 60 0.63 -15.21 0.73
C LEU A 60 0.51 -16.72 0.52
N TRP A 61 1.11 -17.48 1.43
CA TRP A 61 0.91 -18.91 1.58
C TRP A 61 0.04 -19.16 2.80
N ASP A 62 -1.03 -19.91 2.63
CA ASP A 62 -1.94 -20.30 3.70
C ASP A 62 -2.33 -21.78 3.48
N ASP A 63 -1.59 -22.68 4.13
CA ASP A 63 -1.59 -24.10 3.87
C ASP A 63 -1.37 -24.39 2.36
N GLU A 64 -2.36 -24.96 1.68
CA GLU A 64 -2.30 -25.26 0.24
C GLU A 64 -2.64 -24.05 -0.64
N ALA A 65 -3.23 -22.99 -0.06
CA ALA A 65 -3.60 -21.80 -0.81
C ALA A 65 -2.38 -20.89 -1.03
N VAL A 66 -2.17 -20.53 -2.29
CA VAL A 66 -1.15 -19.56 -2.68
C VAL A 66 -1.83 -18.39 -3.37
N VAL A 67 -1.74 -17.22 -2.75
CA VAL A 67 -2.49 -16.04 -3.19
C VAL A 67 -1.52 -14.90 -3.53
N TRP A 68 -1.64 -14.36 -4.70
CA TRP A 68 -1.03 -13.13 -5.24
C TRP A 68 -2.06 -12.51 -6.19
N ASP A 69 -2.15 -11.28 -6.45
CA ASP A 69 -1.44 -10.09 -6.03
C ASP A 69 -1.99 -9.48 -4.73
N SER A 70 -1.61 -8.23 -4.42
CA SER A 70 -2.01 -7.56 -3.17
C SER A 70 -3.52 -7.39 -3.01
N LEU A 71 -4.29 -7.20 -4.11
CA LEU A 71 -5.75 -7.10 -4.05
C LEU A 71 -6.40 -8.47 -3.82
N ALA A 72 -5.89 -9.50 -4.49
CA ALA A 72 -6.34 -10.87 -4.26
C ALA A 72 -6.06 -11.32 -2.82
N ILE A 73 -4.90 -10.97 -2.25
CA ILE A 73 -4.57 -11.23 -0.83
C ILE A 73 -5.57 -10.54 0.08
N LEU A 74 -5.89 -9.26 -0.16
CA LEU A 74 -6.86 -8.52 0.64
C LEU A 74 -8.24 -9.17 0.60
N GLU A 75 -8.75 -9.52 -0.58
CA GLU A 75 -10.06 -10.15 -0.74
C GLU A 75 -10.09 -11.56 -0.14
N TYR A 76 -9.03 -12.36 -0.33
CA TYR A 76 -8.90 -13.67 0.31
C TYR A 76 -8.99 -13.59 1.83
N LEU A 77 -8.26 -12.63 2.42
CA LEU A 77 -8.29 -12.41 3.86
C LEU A 77 -9.65 -11.87 4.33
N ALA A 78 -10.29 -11.00 3.54
CA ALA A 78 -11.63 -10.51 3.85
C ALA A 78 -12.69 -11.61 3.85
N ASP A 79 -12.61 -12.56 2.92
CA ASP A 79 -13.48 -13.74 2.92
C ASP A 79 -13.22 -14.64 4.12
N LYS A 80 -11.95 -14.81 4.53
CA LYS A 80 -11.54 -15.69 5.63
C LYS A 80 -11.98 -15.18 7.00
N VAL A 81 -11.93 -13.85 7.26
CA VAL A 81 -12.21 -13.27 8.59
C VAL A 81 -13.50 -12.47 8.67
N GLY A 82 -14.18 -12.29 7.56
CA GLY A 82 -15.39 -11.49 7.45
C GLY A 82 -15.14 -10.16 6.72
N ARG A 83 -15.94 -9.95 5.69
CA ARG A 83 -15.86 -8.79 4.79
C ARG A 83 -15.91 -7.45 5.50
N ASP A 84 -16.74 -7.34 6.54
CA ASP A 84 -16.95 -6.09 7.28
C ASP A 84 -15.71 -5.60 8.04
N ARG A 85 -14.70 -6.45 8.19
CA ARG A 85 -13.42 -6.08 8.77
C ARG A 85 -12.57 -5.23 7.81
N PHE A 86 -12.80 -5.37 6.50
CA PHE A 86 -12.06 -4.68 5.46
C PHE A 86 -12.87 -3.61 4.74
N TRP A 87 -14.15 -3.87 4.52
CA TRP A 87 -15.01 -3.07 3.68
C TRP A 87 -16.15 -2.44 4.47
N PRO A 88 -16.63 -1.25 4.09
CA PRO A 88 -17.82 -0.65 4.70
C PRO A 88 -19.03 -1.59 4.67
N LYS A 89 -19.79 -1.59 5.75
CA LYS A 89 -21.03 -2.38 5.85
C LYS A 89 -22.11 -1.88 4.89
N ASP A 90 -22.22 -0.55 4.74
CA ASP A 90 -23.13 0.06 3.77
C ASP A 90 -22.76 -0.32 2.34
N ALA A 91 -23.74 -0.73 1.55
CA ALA A 91 -23.50 -1.25 0.20
C ALA A 91 -23.01 -0.17 -0.77
N VAL A 92 -23.48 1.08 -0.61
CA VAL A 92 -23.09 2.20 -1.48
C VAL A 92 -21.65 2.62 -1.17
N ALA A 93 -21.34 2.78 0.12
CA ALA A 93 -19.97 3.06 0.59
C ALA A 93 -19.00 1.95 0.16
N ARG A 94 -19.40 0.69 0.31
CA ARG A 94 -18.60 -0.47 -0.11
C ARG A 94 -18.35 -0.50 -1.61
N GLY A 95 -19.35 -0.18 -2.43
CA GLY A 95 -19.21 -0.07 -3.87
C GLY A 95 -18.17 0.99 -4.24
N MET A 96 -18.26 2.18 -3.66
CA MET A 96 -17.29 3.25 -3.86
C MET A 96 -15.88 2.85 -3.39
N ALA A 97 -15.76 2.26 -2.19
CA ALA A 97 -14.47 1.84 -1.67
C ALA A 97 -13.77 0.84 -2.60
N ARG A 98 -14.52 -0.14 -3.15
CA ARG A 98 -13.98 -1.09 -4.14
C ARG A 98 -13.56 -0.43 -5.44
N SER A 99 -14.33 0.53 -5.94
CA SER A 99 -13.97 1.29 -7.13
C SER A 99 -12.68 2.06 -6.93
N MET A 100 -12.54 2.76 -5.80
CA MET A 100 -11.33 3.51 -5.46
C MET A 100 -10.09 2.60 -5.33
N VAL A 101 -10.25 1.44 -4.69
CA VAL A 101 -9.18 0.45 -4.56
C VAL A 101 -8.77 -0.10 -5.91
N ALA A 102 -9.72 -0.50 -6.76
CA ALA A 102 -9.45 -1.01 -8.10
C ALA A 102 -8.78 0.05 -9.00
N GLU A 103 -9.25 1.30 -8.94
CA GLU A 103 -8.65 2.41 -9.68
C GLU A 103 -7.21 2.66 -9.21
N MET A 104 -6.96 2.74 -7.89
CA MET A 104 -5.60 2.89 -7.37
C MET A 104 -4.71 1.69 -7.72
N HIS A 105 -5.26 0.48 -7.77
CA HIS A 105 -4.53 -0.72 -8.15
C HIS A 105 -4.02 -0.66 -9.59
N SER A 106 -4.84 -0.21 -10.53
CA SER A 106 -4.59 -0.31 -11.97
C SER A 106 -4.15 1.00 -12.66
N SER A 107 -4.10 2.11 -11.94
CA SER A 107 -3.82 3.43 -12.54
C SER A 107 -2.77 4.25 -11.78
N CYS A 108 -2.76 5.57 -11.99
CA CYS A 108 -1.80 6.51 -11.40
C CYS A 108 -0.35 6.19 -11.78
N HIS A 109 -0.12 5.90 -13.06
CA HIS A 109 1.20 5.46 -13.54
C HIS A 109 2.24 6.58 -13.50
N ALA A 110 1.84 7.83 -13.75
CA ALA A 110 2.75 8.98 -13.69
C ALA A 110 3.21 9.21 -12.24
N LEU A 111 2.28 9.23 -11.28
CA LEU A 111 2.62 9.33 -9.86
C LEU A 111 3.55 8.20 -9.40
N ARG A 112 3.29 6.97 -9.83
CA ARG A 112 4.12 5.81 -9.44
C ARG A 112 5.52 5.86 -10.03
N GLY A 113 5.65 6.37 -11.27
CA GLY A 113 6.92 6.48 -11.98
C GLY A 113 7.77 7.64 -11.47
N GLU A 114 7.16 8.80 -11.24
CA GLU A 114 7.87 10.01 -10.80
C GLU A 114 8.12 10.05 -9.29
N CYS A 115 7.26 9.40 -8.50
CA CYS A 115 7.35 9.33 -7.06
C CYS A 115 7.43 7.87 -6.59
N PRO A 116 8.50 7.12 -6.86
CA PRO A 116 8.68 5.78 -6.29
C PRO A 116 8.61 5.85 -4.77
N MET A 117 8.08 4.78 -4.15
CA MET A 117 7.95 4.77 -2.69
C MET A 117 9.32 4.70 -2.03
N ASN A 118 9.58 5.61 -1.10
CA ASN A 118 10.71 5.60 -0.19
C ASN A 118 10.23 6.18 1.15
N VAL A 119 9.97 5.34 2.13
CA VAL A 119 9.34 5.78 3.38
C VAL A 119 10.30 6.56 4.28
N ARG A 120 11.61 6.33 4.13
CA ARG A 120 12.66 6.94 4.93
C ARG A 120 13.05 8.35 4.46
N LYS A 121 12.98 8.59 3.15
CA LYS A 121 13.55 9.80 2.53
C LYS A 121 12.53 10.92 2.38
N ARG A 122 13.03 12.14 2.40
CA ARG A 122 12.31 13.36 2.00
C ARG A 122 13.04 13.98 0.83
N PHE A 123 12.32 14.19 -0.25
CA PHE A 123 12.83 14.77 -1.49
C PHE A 123 12.43 16.23 -1.57
N GLU A 124 13.41 17.11 -1.49
CA GLU A 124 13.19 18.53 -1.61
C GLU A 124 13.19 18.98 -3.08
N GLY A 125 12.36 19.97 -3.41
CA GLY A 125 12.34 20.58 -4.73
C GLY A 125 11.67 19.75 -5.83
N PHE A 126 10.98 18.67 -5.49
CA PHE A 126 10.24 17.89 -6.47
C PHE A 126 9.12 18.72 -7.13
N THR A 127 9.05 18.67 -8.45
CA THR A 127 8.00 19.32 -9.23
C THR A 127 7.35 18.28 -10.14
N PRO A 128 6.07 17.92 -9.88
CA PRO A 128 5.38 16.90 -10.68
C PRO A 128 5.17 17.37 -12.13
N SER A 129 5.29 16.44 -13.07
CA SER A 129 4.83 16.65 -14.45
C SER A 129 3.32 16.93 -14.50
N GLU A 130 2.81 17.38 -15.64
CA GLU A 130 1.36 17.56 -15.80
C GLU A 130 0.59 16.24 -15.62
N ALA A 131 1.12 15.13 -16.12
CA ALA A 131 0.51 13.82 -15.95
C ALA A 131 0.46 13.38 -14.48
N CYS A 132 1.57 13.57 -13.75
CA CYS A 132 1.63 13.29 -12.32
C CYS A 132 0.67 14.20 -11.52
N ARG A 133 0.56 15.49 -11.90
CA ARG A 133 -0.37 16.43 -11.30
C ARG A 133 -1.83 15.99 -11.48
N GLN A 134 -2.19 15.49 -12.65
CA GLN A 134 -3.53 14.93 -12.91
C GLN A 134 -3.80 13.71 -12.03
N ASP A 135 -2.85 12.79 -11.87
CA ASP A 135 -2.98 11.66 -10.94
C ASP A 135 -3.21 12.14 -9.49
N ILE A 136 -2.43 13.13 -9.03
CA ILE A 136 -2.57 13.73 -7.70
C ILE A 136 -3.97 14.33 -7.52
N LEU A 137 -4.44 15.15 -8.47
CA LEU A 137 -5.76 15.76 -8.41
C LEU A 137 -6.88 14.72 -8.40
N ARG A 138 -6.74 13.66 -9.19
CA ARG A 138 -7.71 12.56 -9.20
C ARG A 138 -7.79 11.89 -7.83
N ILE A 139 -6.66 11.58 -7.21
CA ILE A 139 -6.59 10.97 -5.88
C ILE A 139 -7.23 11.90 -4.83
N LEU A 140 -6.88 13.19 -4.83
CA LEU A 140 -7.46 14.15 -3.90
C LEU A 140 -8.97 14.29 -4.07
N GLY A 141 -9.48 14.24 -5.31
CA GLY A 141 -10.91 14.22 -5.60
C GLY A 141 -11.62 12.97 -5.04
N LEU A 142 -11.01 11.79 -5.19
CA LEU A 142 -11.53 10.54 -4.61
C LEU A 142 -11.58 10.60 -3.08
N TRP A 143 -10.52 11.10 -2.45
CA TRP A 143 -10.46 11.26 -0.99
C TRP A 143 -11.51 12.27 -0.49
N ALA A 144 -11.67 13.41 -1.19
CA ALA A 144 -12.66 14.42 -0.83
C ALA A 144 -14.08 13.84 -0.88
N GLU A 145 -14.41 13.12 -1.95
CA GLU A 145 -15.74 12.52 -2.10
C GLU A 145 -16.01 11.44 -1.04
N ALA A 146 -15.05 10.52 -0.82
CA ALA A 146 -15.19 9.49 0.21
C ALA A 146 -15.38 10.09 1.60
N ARG A 147 -14.55 11.07 1.97
CA ARG A 147 -14.60 11.73 3.27
C ARG A 147 -15.89 12.49 3.46
N SER A 148 -16.35 13.22 2.46
CA SER A 148 -17.58 14.03 2.59
C SER A 148 -18.84 13.17 2.74
N ARG A 149 -18.88 12.01 2.07
CA ARG A 149 -20.08 11.14 2.07
C ARG A 149 -20.09 10.11 3.20
N PHE A 150 -18.92 9.58 3.55
CA PHE A 150 -18.82 8.39 4.40
C PHE A 150 -17.78 8.50 5.52
N GLY A 151 -17.10 9.63 5.65
CA GLY A 151 -15.99 9.80 6.58
C GLY A 151 -16.38 10.21 8.00
N SER A 152 -17.67 10.37 8.32
CA SER A 152 -18.14 10.92 9.60
C SER A 152 -17.81 10.05 10.82
N GLY A 153 -17.57 8.75 10.62
CA GLY A 153 -17.30 7.78 11.69
C GLY A 153 -15.84 7.73 12.19
N GLY A 154 -14.93 8.60 11.70
CA GLY A 154 -13.53 8.61 12.13
C GLY A 154 -12.60 9.31 11.13
N PRO A 155 -11.27 9.19 11.30
CA PRO A 155 -10.31 9.94 10.49
C PRO A 155 -10.00 9.34 9.11
N PHE A 156 -10.46 8.12 8.84
CA PHE A 156 -10.15 7.38 7.61
C PHE A 156 -11.18 7.62 6.50
N LEU A 157 -10.91 7.16 5.27
CA LEU A 157 -11.75 7.49 4.09
C LEU A 157 -13.22 7.12 4.27
N PHE A 158 -13.48 5.99 4.91
CA PHE A 158 -14.85 5.51 5.21
C PHE A 158 -15.12 5.44 6.72
N GLY A 159 -14.51 6.33 7.49
CA GLY A 159 -14.64 6.43 8.93
C GLY A 159 -13.62 5.60 9.68
N THR A 160 -13.69 4.29 9.64
CA THR A 160 -12.70 3.36 10.23
C THR A 160 -11.65 2.94 9.21
N PHE A 161 -10.45 2.56 9.70
CA PHE A 161 -9.39 2.03 8.83
C PHE A 161 -9.88 0.79 8.09
N GLY A 162 -9.70 0.77 6.78
CA GLY A 162 -10.21 -0.29 5.92
C GLY A 162 -9.40 -0.49 4.65
N ALA A 163 -9.95 -1.29 3.73
CA ALA A 163 -9.29 -1.66 2.48
C ALA A 163 -8.84 -0.44 1.64
N ALA A 164 -9.64 0.63 1.61
CA ALA A 164 -9.27 1.85 0.91
C ALA A 164 -8.00 2.47 1.52
N ASP A 165 -7.90 2.54 2.84
CA ASP A 165 -6.76 3.12 3.54
C ASP A 165 -5.50 2.26 3.35
N VAL A 166 -5.64 0.93 3.37
CA VAL A 166 -4.57 -0.01 2.99
C VAL A 166 -4.02 0.32 1.60
N TYR A 167 -4.91 0.59 0.64
CA TYR A 167 -4.50 0.87 -0.73
C TYR A 167 -3.90 2.24 -0.94
N PHE A 168 -4.36 3.23 -0.18
CA PHE A 168 -3.83 4.59 -0.25
C PHE A 168 -2.65 4.85 0.70
N ALA A 169 -2.31 3.96 1.64
CA ALA A 169 -1.15 4.11 2.51
C ALA A 169 0.18 4.35 1.75
N PRO A 170 0.50 3.62 0.65
CA PRO A 170 1.67 3.94 -0.15
C PRO A 170 1.59 5.29 -0.87
N VAL A 171 0.40 5.80 -1.17
CA VAL A 171 0.21 7.14 -1.75
C VAL A 171 0.48 8.20 -0.71
N VAL A 172 -0.04 8.02 0.51
CA VAL A 172 0.27 8.88 1.66
C VAL A 172 1.79 8.97 1.87
N SER A 173 2.49 7.82 1.87
CA SER A 173 3.95 7.80 1.97
C SER A 173 4.61 8.62 0.85
N ARG A 174 4.19 8.46 -0.41
CA ARG A 174 4.70 9.26 -1.54
C ARG A 174 4.45 10.75 -1.36
N PHE A 175 3.24 11.13 -0.98
CA PHE A 175 2.90 12.55 -0.78
C PHE A 175 3.76 13.19 0.31
N ILE A 176 4.04 12.46 1.39
CA ILE A 176 4.93 12.91 2.46
C ILE A 176 6.39 12.97 1.97
N SER A 177 6.88 11.92 1.31
CA SER A 177 8.28 11.83 0.87
C SER A 177 8.62 12.90 -0.16
N TYR A 178 7.72 13.21 -1.09
CA TYR A 178 7.90 14.21 -2.14
C TYR A 178 7.32 15.58 -1.79
N GLN A 179 6.88 15.77 -0.55
CA GLN A 179 6.36 17.04 -0.03
C GLN A 179 5.23 17.63 -0.89
N ILE A 180 4.33 16.78 -1.36
CA ILE A 180 3.19 17.18 -2.19
C ILE A 180 2.25 18.07 -1.38
N ALA A 181 2.03 19.31 -1.85
CA ALA A 181 1.08 20.22 -1.22
C ALA A 181 -0.36 19.70 -1.38
N VAL A 182 -1.10 19.60 -0.28
CA VAL A 182 -2.45 19.05 -0.24
C VAL A 182 -3.41 19.96 0.55
N PRO A 183 -4.73 19.92 0.27
CA PRO A 183 -5.74 20.61 1.08
C PRO A 183 -5.79 20.09 2.52
N GLY A 184 -6.28 20.92 3.46
CA GLY A 184 -6.30 20.60 4.89
C GLY A 184 -7.02 19.27 5.23
N PHE A 185 -8.12 18.92 4.55
CA PHE A 185 -8.80 17.65 4.76
C PHE A 185 -7.93 16.44 4.40
N ALA A 186 -7.15 16.58 3.32
CA ALA A 186 -6.24 15.53 2.88
C ALA A 186 -5.02 15.43 3.80
N ALA A 187 -4.50 16.56 4.30
CA ALA A 187 -3.44 16.58 5.29
C ALA A 187 -3.86 15.85 6.59
N ALA A 188 -5.09 16.10 7.08
CA ALA A 188 -5.62 15.42 8.25
C ALA A 188 -5.78 13.89 8.02
N TYR A 189 -6.27 13.49 6.85
CA TYR A 189 -6.33 12.08 6.47
C TYR A 189 -4.95 11.45 6.39
N MET A 190 -4.02 12.11 5.70
CA MET A 190 -2.64 11.63 5.57
C MET A 190 -1.98 11.46 6.94
N GLN A 191 -2.20 12.40 7.87
CA GLN A 191 -1.70 12.30 9.23
C GLN A 191 -2.27 11.06 9.93
N ALA A 192 -3.59 10.83 9.86
CA ALA A 192 -4.22 9.68 10.48
C ALA A 192 -3.70 8.33 9.94
N VAL A 193 -3.46 8.24 8.62
CA VAL A 193 -2.86 7.04 8.02
C VAL A 193 -1.41 6.89 8.45
N TRP A 194 -0.63 7.98 8.43
CA TRP A 194 0.79 7.94 8.79
C TRP A 194 1.01 7.54 10.23
N GLU A 195 0.19 8.06 11.16
CA GLU A 195 0.25 7.76 12.60
C GLU A 195 -0.40 6.42 12.98
N HIS A 196 -1.02 5.73 12.03
CA HIS A 196 -1.61 4.43 12.30
C HIS A 196 -0.55 3.43 12.79
N GLU A 197 -0.84 2.71 13.88
CA GLU A 197 0.11 1.82 14.54
C GLU A 197 0.81 0.83 13.59
N TRP A 198 0.09 0.29 12.61
CA TRP A 198 0.68 -0.65 11.66
C TRP A 198 1.59 0.05 10.66
N LEU A 199 1.26 1.26 10.23
CA LEU A 199 2.16 1.98 9.33
C LEU A 199 3.43 2.41 10.08
N GLN A 200 3.33 2.84 11.33
CA GLN A 200 4.49 3.15 12.16
C GLN A 200 5.38 1.91 12.36
N ALA A 201 4.80 0.74 12.66
CA ALA A 201 5.56 -0.51 12.76
C ALA A 201 6.25 -0.90 11.44
N TRP A 202 5.62 -0.62 10.29
CA TRP A 202 6.25 -0.81 8.98
C TRP A 202 7.44 0.13 8.77
N ILE A 203 7.28 1.41 9.10
CA ILE A 203 8.34 2.43 8.97
C ILE A 203 9.52 2.09 9.87
N GLU A 204 9.28 1.83 11.15
CA GLU A 204 10.30 1.47 12.13
C GLU A 204 11.13 0.26 11.66
N THR A 205 10.47 -0.79 11.18
CA THR A 205 11.19 -1.95 10.63
C THR A 205 11.91 -1.63 9.33
N SER A 206 11.44 -0.69 8.51
CA SER A 206 12.16 -0.27 7.31
C SER A 206 13.47 0.44 7.61
N GLU A 207 13.58 1.11 8.77
CA GLU A 207 14.80 1.84 9.18
C GLU A 207 15.98 0.90 9.41
N SER A 208 15.72 -0.34 9.79
CA SER A 208 16.75 -1.37 10.01
C SER A 208 17.20 -2.08 8.73
N GLU A 209 16.55 -1.83 7.58
CA GLU A 209 16.95 -2.44 6.30
C GLU A 209 18.24 -1.80 5.77
N GLU A 210 19.25 -2.65 5.52
CA GLU A 210 20.55 -2.23 4.97
C GLU A 210 20.54 -2.09 3.44
N TRP A 211 19.53 -2.66 2.78
CA TRP A 211 19.45 -2.68 1.31
C TRP A 211 19.03 -1.32 0.74
N VAL A 212 19.76 -0.91 -0.28
CA VAL A 212 19.51 0.34 -1.01
C VAL A 212 19.20 0.04 -2.48
N ILE A 213 18.14 0.65 -3.00
CA ILE A 213 17.80 0.63 -4.42
C ILE A 213 18.12 2.02 -4.97
N GLU A 214 19.31 2.19 -5.53
CA GLU A 214 19.88 3.49 -5.95
C GLU A 214 18.93 4.33 -6.80
N GLN A 215 18.21 3.72 -7.74
CA GLN A 215 17.25 4.41 -8.59
C GLN A 215 16.04 5.02 -7.82
N TYR A 216 15.82 4.64 -6.57
CA TYR A 216 14.76 5.16 -5.70
C TYR A 216 15.31 6.12 -4.62
N GLU A 217 16.58 6.47 -4.71
CA GLU A 217 17.24 7.40 -3.80
C GLU A 217 17.39 8.81 -4.39
N THR A 218 16.99 9.03 -5.62
CA THR A 218 17.09 10.31 -6.33
C THR A 218 15.75 10.71 -6.92
N ILE A 219 15.54 12.03 -7.10
CA ILE A 219 14.44 12.57 -7.91
C ILE A 219 14.80 12.31 -9.38
N ALA A 220 13.86 11.78 -10.16
CA ALA A 220 14.01 11.58 -11.59
C ALA A 220 13.89 12.91 -12.34
#